data_1d05a1b2978c4da460fd329c60009ca3
#
_entry.id   1d05a1b2978c4da460fd329c60009ca3
#
_cell.length_a   1.000
_cell.length_b   1.000
_cell.length_c   1.000
_cell.angle_alpha   90.00
_cell.angle_beta   90.00
_cell.angle_gamma   90.00
#
_symmetry.space_group_name_H-M   'P 1'
#
loop_
_entity.id
_entity.type
_entity.pdbx_description
1 polymer ?
#
loop_
_entity_poly.entity_id
_entity_poly.type
_entity_poly.pdbx_seq_one_letter_code
_entity_poly.pdbx_strand_id
1 'polypeptide(L)'
;MAERPNPPTPPATIELSDLIAASILGRGGNGIVFLVRHLTSGETLALKSISKPSSDADFRRIWFERDVLLELQHPLLPSLRGILSTDKIVGFAIDYCPGGDLNTVRRCQTEKMFSLEMIHFYAVEMVIALTHLHNLGIIYRDLKPENVLIQENGHIMLIDFDLSTKLPTSRSSPKTPFTRSETLPAKSKRKKLRSLFRCCSSRAGVTPDLPTSDLLLPSPAKSKSFVGTEEYVAPEIIVGKGHDFAVDWWGLGVILYEMLYARTPFRGQNRRETFRRILHESPDLIGNPTPLRDLIGRMLVKDPSKRITGEEIKRHEFFGGVDWALVVDIARPPYIPVRKDWDEGIEGLEVEKIVEKVFEKALAAKRTSVTEVRNYSINEDFTVF
;
A
#
# COMPACT_ATOMS: atom_id res chain seq x y z
N MET A 1 -17.04 9.92 -29.51
CA MET A 1 -17.63 10.10 -28.18
C MET A 1 -17.28 8.83 -27.42
N ALA A 2 -16.30 8.87 -26.52
CA ALA A 2 -15.99 7.72 -25.68
C ALA A 2 -17.06 7.62 -24.59
N GLU A 3 -17.79 6.52 -24.56
CA GLU A 3 -18.74 6.20 -23.49
C GLU A 3 -18.02 6.23 -22.16
N ARG A 4 -18.63 6.91 -21.17
CA ARG A 4 -18.13 6.85 -19.80
C ARG A 4 -18.28 5.40 -19.33
N PRO A 5 -17.24 4.78 -18.75
CA PRO A 5 -17.40 3.47 -18.15
C PRO A 5 -18.54 3.52 -17.11
N ASN A 6 -19.43 2.54 -17.18
CA ASN A 6 -20.50 2.39 -16.20
C ASN A 6 -19.90 2.36 -14.77
N PRO A 7 -20.57 2.97 -13.79
CA PRO A 7 -20.13 2.86 -12.40
C PRO A 7 -20.05 1.37 -12.03
N PRO A 8 -19.01 0.95 -11.29
CA PRO A 8 -18.86 -0.44 -10.87
C PRO A 8 -20.12 -0.89 -10.13
N THR A 9 -20.63 -2.06 -10.51
CA THR A 9 -21.75 -2.70 -9.79
C THR A 9 -21.36 -2.85 -8.33
N PRO A 10 -22.21 -2.49 -7.37
CA PRO A 10 -21.89 -2.67 -5.96
C PRO A 10 -21.57 -4.15 -5.69
N PRO A 11 -20.51 -4.46 -4.92
CA PRO A 11 -20.14 -5.83 -4.62
C PRO A 11 -21.30 -6.54 -3.91
N ALA A 12 -21.46 -7.83 -4.20
CA ALA A 12 -22.48 -8.63 -3.55
C ALA A 12 -22.26 -8.66 -2.03
N THR A 13 -23.33 -8.52 -1.25
CA THR A 13 -23.29 -8.87 0.16
C THR A 13 -23.27 -10.38 0.27
N ILE A 14 -22.33 -10.94 1.01
CA ILE A 14 -22.19 -12.38 1.24
C ILE A 14 -22.54 -12.65 2.70
N GLU A 15 -23.37 -13.68 2.93
CA GLU A 15 -23.66 -14.17 4.28
C GLU A 15 -22.68 -15.29 4.66
N LEU A 16 -22.41 -15.47 5.96
CA LEU A 16 -21.56 -16.59 6.42
C LEU A 16 -22.17 -17.95 6.07
N SER A 17 -23.48 -18.04 6.04
CA SER A 17 -24.23 -19.24 5.64
C SER A 17 -23.99 -19.65 4.18
N ASP A 18 -23.54 -18.72 3.34
CA ASP A 18 -23.25 -18.97 1.92
C ASP A 18 -21.81 -19.47 1.70
N LEU A 19 -21.02 -19.58 2.77
CA LEU A 19 -19.60 -19.92 2.71
C LEU A 19 -19.28 -21.17 3.52
N ILE A 20 -18.44 -22.04 2.96
CA ILE A 20 -17.73 -23.08 3.72
C ILE A 20 -16.27 -22.65 3.85
N ALA A 21 -15.81 -22.44 5.06
CA ALA A 21 -14.40 -22.13 5.34
C ALA A 21 -13.62 -23.44 5.57
N ALA A 22 -12.66 -23.73 4.67
CA ALA A 22 -11.90 -24.98 4.69
C ALA A 22 -10.63 -24.89 5.54
N SER A 23 -9.89 -23.79 5.44
CA SER A 23 -8.61 -23.64 6.13
C SER A 23 -8.28 -22.18 6.38
N ILE A 24 -7.29 -21.95 7.22
CA ILE A 24 -6.70 -20.63 7.45
C ILE A 24 -5.50 -20.48 6.50
N LEU A 25 -5.56 -19.48 5.62
CA LEU A 25 -4.46 -19.12 4.71
C LEU A 25 -3.41 -18.24 5.39
N GLY A 26 -3.83 -17.36 6.29
CA GLY A 26 -2.92 -16.45 6.97
C GLY A 26 -3.52 -15.79 8.20
N ARG A 27 -2.64 -15.28 9.08
CA ARG A 27 -3.00 -14.51 10.26
C ARG A 27 -2.14 -13.26 10.31
N GLY A 28 -2.76 -12.11 10.36
CA GLY A 28 -2.10 -10.82 10.45
C GLY A 28 -2.55 -10.01 11.66
N GLY A 29 -1.92 -8.86 11.89
CA GLY A 29 -2.30 -7.95 12.98
C GLY A 29 -3.73 -7.40 12.87
N ASN A 30 -4.28 -7.39 11.67
CA ASN A 30 -5.59 -6.77 11.36
C ASN A 30 -6.67 -7.78 10.95
N GLY A 31 -6.36 -9.08 10.88
CA GLY A 31 -7.38 -10.07 10.50
C GLY A 31 -6.84 -11.47 10.30
N ILE A 32 -7.74 -12.36 9.95
CA ILE A 32 -7.47 -13.74 9.58
C ILE A 32 -8.00 -13.94 8.17
N VAL A 33 -7.19 -14.56 7.32
CA VAL A 33 -7.59 -14.93 5.95
C VAL A 33 -7.93 -16.40 5.90
N PHE A 34 -9.13 -16.70 5.46
CA PHE A 34 -9.65 -18.07 5.29
C PHE A 34 -9.75 -18.42 3.81
N LEU A 35 -9.46 -19.67 3.50
CA LEU A 35 -9.89 -20.29 2.25
C LEU A 35 -11.35 -20.64 2.37
N VAL A 36 -12.19 -20.09 1.52
CA VAL A 36 -13.63 -20.33 1.55
C VAL A 36 -14.13 -20.76 0.17
N ARG A 37 -15.20 -21.56 0.17
CA ARG A 37 -15.97 -21.89 -1.02
C ARG A 37 -17.35 -21.26 -0.92
N HIS A 38 -17.75 -20.54 -1.94
CA HIS A 38 -19.09 -19.98 -2.04
C HIS A 38 -20.07 -21.08 -2.51
N LEU A 39 -21.09 -21.36 -1.72
CA LEU A 39 -21.98 -22.53 -1.92
C LEU A 39 -22.76 -22.46 -3.23
N THR A 40 -23.23 -21.27 -3.61
CA THR A 40 -24.07 -21.10 -4.79
C THR A 40 -23.27 -21.09 -6.09
N SER A 41 -22.13 -20.37 -6.14
CA SER A 41 -21.31 -20.29 -7.36
C SER A 41 -20.27 -21.39 -7.47
N GLY A 42 -19.93 -22.06 -6.36
CA GLY A 42 -18.83 -23.03 -6.29
C GLY A 42 -17.43 -22.40 -6.33
N GLU A 43 -17.33 -21.05 -6.37
CA GLU A 43 -16.04 -20.34 -6.43
C GLU A 43 -15.25 -20.52 -5.15
N THR A 44 -13.93 -20.68 -5.30
CA THR A 44 -12.98 -20.70 -4.20
C THR A 44 -12.40 -19.29 -4.04
N LEU A 45 -12.52 -18.73 -2.84
CA LEU A 45 -12.17 -17.35 -2.53
C LEU A 45 -11.25 -17.27 -1.31
N ALA A 46 -10.54 -16.16 -1.17
CA ALA A 46 -9.85 -15.79 0.06
C ALA A 46 -10.72 -14.77 0.83
N LEU A 47 -11.15 -15.13 2.05
CA LEU A 47 -11.94 -14.27 2.92
C LEU A 47 -11.06 -13.66 4.00
N LYS A 48 -10.71 -12.38 3.88
CA LYS A 48 -10.05 -11.61 4.95
C LYS A 48 -11.11 -11.18 5.95
N SER A 49 -11.09 -11.74 7.15
CA SER A 49 -12.05 -11.48 8.23
C SER A 49 -11.39 -10.68 9.35
N ILE A 50 -12.01 -9.58 9.73
CA ILE A 50 -11.52 -8.60 10.70
C ILE A 50 -12.56 -8.47 11.81
N SER A 51 -12.14 -8.52 13.09
CA SER A 51 -13.03 -8.22 14.20
C SER A 51 -13.50 -6.76 14.11
N LYS A 52 -14.81 -6.52 14.31
CA LYS A 52 -15.34 -5.15 14.30
C LYS A 52 -14.65 -4.33 15.38
N PRO A 53 -13.97 -3.25 15.02
CA PRO A 53 -13.25 -2.42 15.98
C PRO A 53 -14.21 -1.59 16.83
N SER A 54 -13.74 -1.25 18.03
CA SER A 54 -14.47 -0.34 18.93
C SER A 54 -14.20 1.13 18.61
N SER A 55 -13.22 1.44 17.74
CA SER A 55 -12.81 2.82 17.44
C SER A 55 -13.18 3.24 16.01
N ASP A 56 -13.62 4.49 15.85
CA ASP A 56 -13.92 5.08 14.54
C ASP A 56 -12.69 5.17 13.63
N ALA A 57 -11.49 5.23 14.21
CA ALA A 57 -10.24 5.30 13.45
C ALA A 57 -9.96 3.98 12.72
N ASP A 58 -10.14 2.85 13.42
CA ASP A 58 -9.94 1.52 12.83
C ASP A 58 -11.04 1.20 11.80
N PHE A 59 -12.28 1.66 12.06
CA PHE A 59 -13.34 1.58 11.06
C PHE A 59 -12.98 2.31 9.77
N ARG A 60 -12.46 3.54 9.86
CA ARG A 60 -12.05 4.28 8.64
C ARG A 60 -10.99 3.57 7.83
N ARG A 61 -10.05 2.85 8.48
CA ARG A 61 -9.01 2.07 7.81
C ARG A 61 -9.59 0.87 7.05
N ILE A 62 -10.49 0.12 7.68
CA ILE A 62 -11.19 -1.02 7.06
C ILE A 62 -11.99 -0.55 5.84
N TRP A 63 -12.73 0.54 5.98
CA TRP A 63 -13.51 1.09 4.86
C TRP A 63 -12.64 1.67 3.77
N PHE A 64 -11.48 2.22 4.11
CA PHE A 64 -10.51 2.67 3.11
C PHE A 64 -9.98 1.50 2.27
N GLU A 65 -9.61 0.37 2.89
CA GLU A 65 -9.19 -0.84 2.17
C GLU A 65 -10.31 -1.35 1.24
N ARG A 66 -11.55 -1.38 1.71
CA ARG A 66 -12.72 -1.69 0.87
C ARG A 66 -12.83 -0.76 -0.33
N ASP A 67 -12.73 0.54 -0.11
CA ASP A 67 -12.89 1.54 -1.16
C ASP A 67 -11.77 1.43 -2.21
N VAL A 68 -10.56 1.10 -1.78
CA VAL A 68 -9.46 0.76 -2.68
C VAL A 68 -9.82 -0.48 -3.50
N LEU A 69 -10.19 -1.60 -2.86
CA LEU A 69 -10.54 -2.85 -3.54
C LEU A 69 -11.67 -2.67 -4.58
N LEU A 70 -12.63 -1.78 -4.33
CA LEU A 70 -13.71 -1.45 -5.27
C LEU A 70 -13.21 -0.74 -6.55
N GLU A 71 -12.11 -0.02 -6.47
CA GLU A 71 -11.53 0.71 -7.61
C GLU A 71 -10.61 -0.17 -8.46
N LEU A 72 -10.16 -1.33 -7.93
CA LEU A 72 -9.20 -2.18 -8.62
C LEU A 72 -9.86 -2.96 -9.76
N GLN A 73 -9.39 -2.74 -10.98
CA GLN A 73 -9.82 -3.45 -12.19
C GLN A 73 -8.57 -3.78 -13.03
N HIS A 74 -7.83 -4.79 -12.61
CA HIS A 74 -6.59 -5.18 -13.27
C HIS A 74 -6.26 -6.66 -13.00
N PRO A 75 -5.80 -7.47 -13.97
CA PRO A 75 -5.55 -8.90 -13.79
C PRO A 75 -4.47 -9.24 -12.74
N LEU A 76 -3.58 -8.30 -12.41
CA LEU A 76 -2.54 -8.47 -11.38
C LEU A 76 -2.95 -7.89 -10.00
N LEU A 77 -4.22 -7.51 -9.82
CA LEU A 77 -4.78 -6.97 -8.58
C LEU A 77 -6.06 -7.71 -8.21
N PRO A 78 -6.39 -7.83 -6.91
CA PRO A 78 -7.55 -8.61 -6.47
C PRO A 78 -8.87 -7.95 -6.88
N SER A 79 -9.82 -8.77 -7.28
CA SER A 79 -11.21 -8.36 -7.46
C SER A 79 -11.97 -8.56 -6.16
N LEU A 80 -12.71 -7.55 -5.70
CA LEU A 80 -13.61 -7.69 -4.57
C LEU A 80 -14.86 -8.47 -5.01
N ARG A 81 -14.95 -9.74 -4.57
CA ARG A 81 -16.04 -10.66 -4.91
C ARG A 81 -17.25 -10.47 -4.02
N GLY A 82 -17.04 -10.00 -2.79
CA GLY A 82 -18.13 -9.70 -1.89
C GLY A 82 -17.68 -9.14 -0.55
N ILE A 83 -18.65 -8.58 0.17
CA ILE A 83 -18.47 -8.02 1.50
C ILE A 83 -19.34 -8.79 2.48
N LEU A 84 -18.72 -9.24 3.56
CA LEU A 84 -19.37 -9.90 4.68
C LEU A 84 -19.43 -8.91 5.86
N SER A 85 -20.58 -8.80 6.52
CA SER A 85 -20.71 -8.01 7.74
C SER A 85 -21.71 -8.67 8.67
N THR A 86 -21.22 -9.17 9.80
CA THR A 86 -22.04 -9.67 10.92
C THR A 86 -21.99 -8.68 12.10
N ASP A 87 -22.58 -9.01 13.23
CA ASP A 87 -22.47 -8.18 14.43
C ASP A 87 -21.03 -8.09 14.97
N LYS A 88 -20.20 -9.09 14.69
CA LYS A 88 -18.87 -9.28 15.29
C LYS A 88 -17.72 -9.01 14.34
N ILE A 89 -17.88 -9.32 13.05
CA ILE A 89 -16.82 -9.25 12.05
C ILE A 89 -17.23 -8.47 10.80
N VAL A 90 -16.22 -7.93 10.11
CA VAL A 90 -16.30 -7.46 8.71
C VAL A 90 -15.34 -8.31 7.90
N GLY A 91 -15.72 -8.69 6.70
CA GLY A 91 -14.88 -9.49 5.80
C GLY A 91 -14.93 -9.02 4.36
N PHE A 92 -13.83 -9.25 3.64
CA PHE A 92 -13.68 -9.02 2.21
C PHE A 92 -13.34 -10.35 1.55
N ALA A 93 -14.23 -10.83 0.68
CA ALA A 93 -13.97 -11.98 -0.17
C ALA A 93 -13.31 -11.49 -1.47
N ILE A 94 -12.11 -11.99 -1.75
CA ILE A 94 -11.31 -11.65 -2.92
C ILE A 94 -10.86 -12.91 -3.65
N ASP A 95 -10.26 -12.75 -4.82
CA ASP A 95 -9.69 -13.86 -5.60
C ASP A 95 -8.69 -14.66 -4.75
N TYR A 96 -8.74 -15.99 -4.88
CA TYR A 96 -7.79 -16.90 -4.24
C TYR A 96 -6.60 -17.20 -5.16
N CYS A 97 -5.39 -17.16 -4.60
CA CYS A 97 -4.15 -17.47 -5.30
C CYS A 97 -3.54 -18.77 -4.74
N PRO A 98 -3.63 -19.91 -5.46
CA PRO A 98 -3.18 -21.21 -4.96
C PRO A 98 -1.66 -21.38 -4.96
N GLY A 99 -0.92 -20.54 -5.67
CA GLY A 99 0.55 -20.62 -5.80
C GLY A 99 1.34 -20.14 -4.59
N GLY A 100 0.66 -19.64 -3.55
CA GLY A 100 1.30 -19.07 -2.38
C GLY A 100 1.93 -17.71 -2.67
N ASP A 101 2.77 -17.24 -1.76
CA ASP A 101 3.49 -15.96 -1.87
C ASP A 101 4.88 -16.12 -2.51
N LEU A 102 5.42 -15.00 -3.02
CA LEU A 102 6.72 -14.97 -3.70
C LEU A 102 7.88 -15.37 -2.77
N ASN A 103 7.76 -15.15 -1.45
CA ASN A 103 8.75 -15.62 -0.47
C ASN A 103 8.74 -17.15 -0.35
N THR A 104 7.56 -17.77 -0.40
CA THR A 104 7.41 -19.23 -0.43
C THR A 104 8.03 -19.80 -1.70
N VAL A 105 7.74 -19.22 -2.87
CA VAL A 105 8.35 -19.61 -4.15
C VAL A 105 9.88 -19.47 -4.09
N ARG A 106 10.38 -18.36 -3.52
CA ARG A 106 11.82 -18.13 -3.33
C ARG A 106 12.49 -19.22 -2.48
N ARG A 107 11.85 -19.59 -1.37
CA ARG A 107 12.40 -20.64 -0.47
C ARG A 107 12.54 -21.99 -1.14
N CYS A 108 11.77 -22.26 -2.18
CA CYS A 108 11.85 -23.49 -2.99
C CYS A 108 12.97 -23.42 -4.07
N GLN A 109 13.57 -22.24 -4.32
CA GLN A 109 14.64 -22.10 -5.28
C GLN A 109 15.99 -22.59 -4.71
N THR A 110 16.89 -23.01 -5.60
CA THR A 110 18.29 -23.31 -5.25
C THR A 110 18.92 -22.06 -4.64
N GLU A 111 19.61 -22.23 -3.49
CA GLU A 111 20.22 -21.13 -2.74
C GLU A 111 19.26 -19.99 -2.37
N LYS A 112 17.94 -20.21 -2.52
CA LYS A 112 16.88 -19.20 -2.29
C LYS A 112 16.98 -17.96 -3.19
N MET A 113 17.62 -18.11 -4.35
CA MET A 113 17.76 -17.08 -5.38
C MET A 113 16.91 -17.43 -6.60
N PHE A 114 16.40 -16.41 -7.27
CA PHE A 114 15.68 -16.57 -8.52
C PHE A 114 16.64 -16.52 -9.72
N SER A 115 16.31 -17.24 -10.80
CA SER A 115 16.97 -17.03 -12.09
C SER A 115 16.69 -15.62 -12.64
N LEU A 116 17.55 -15.11 -13.51
CA LEU A 116 17.35 -13.80 -14.14
C LEU A 116 16.02 -13.72 -14.92
N GLU A 117 15.61 -14.83 -15.54
CA GLU A 117 14.32 -14.91 -16.25
C GLU A 117 13.12 -14.77 -15.30
N MET A 118 13.18 -15.44 -14.14
CA MET A 118 12.14 -15.30 -13.12
C MET A 118 12.10 -13.89 -12.54
N ILE A 119 13.27 -13.31 -12.24
CA ILE A 119 13.37 -11.93 -11.76
C ILE A 119 12.76 -10.97 -12.79
N HIS A 120 13.13 -11.13 -14.06
CA HIS A 120 12.61 -10.29 -15.14
C HIS A 120 11.08 -10.39 -15.25
N PHE A 121 10.53 -11.61 -15.29
CA PHE A 121 9.08 -11.85 -15.38
C PHE A 121 8.33 -11.18 -14.24
N TYR A 122 8.68 -11.50 -13.00
CA TYR A 122 7.97 -10.95 -11.84
C TYR A 122 8.19 -9.43 -11.67
N ALA A 123 9.38 -8.92 -12.05
CA ALA A 123 9.63 -7.47 -12.04
C ALA A 123 8.72 -6.72 -13.02
N VAL A 124 8.55 -7.24 -14.23
CA VAL A 124 7.64 -6.66 -15.25
C VAL A 124 6.23 -6.55 -14.68
N GLU A 125 5.70 -7.62 -14.12
CA GLU A 125 4.34 -7.63 -13.59
C GLU A 125 4.16 -6.72 -12.37
N MET A 126 5.14 -6.68 -11.46
CA MET A 126 5.12 -5.74 -10.34
C MET A 126 5.14 -4.27 -10.81
N VAL A 127 5.93 -3.95 -11.85
CA VAL A 127 5.94 -2.59 -12.45
C VAL A 127 4.59 -2.24 -13.04
N ILE A 128 3.92 -3.17 -13.73
CA ILE A 128 2.59 -2.96 -14.30
C ILE A 128 1.57 -2.71 -13.18
N ALA A 129 1.52 -3.59 -12.18
CA ALA A 129 0.58 -3.48 -11.06
C ALA A 129 0.75 -2.16 -10.28
N LEU A 130 1.99 -1.80 -9.92
CA LEU A 130 2.29 -0.54 -9.24
C LEU A 130 1.93 0.68 -10.11
N THR A 131 2.25 0.64 -11.42
CA THR A 131 1.87 1.73 -12.33
C THR A 131 0.37 1.92 -12.38
N HIS A 132 -0.41 0.83 -12.40
CA HIS A 132 -1.87 0.92 -12.36
C HIS A 132 -2.36 1.59 -11.07
N LEU A 133 -1.84 1.20 -9.90
CA LEU A 133 -2.17 1.82 -8.62
C LEU A 133 -1.81 3.31 -8.59
N HIS A 134 -0.62 3.68 -9.08
CA HIS A 134 -0.16 5.07 -9.14
C HIS A 134 -1.05 5.93 -10.06
N ASN A 135 -1.54 5.37 -11.16
CA ASN A 135 -2.50 6.05 -12.05
C ASN A 135 -3.86 6.32 -11.37
N LEU A 136 -4.27 5.47 -10.42
CA LEU A 136 -5.44 5.69 -9.55
C LEU A 136 -5.15 6.66 -8.39
N GLY A 137 -3.91 7.12 -8.25
CA GLY A 137 -3.46 7.98 -7.15
C GLY A 137 -3.17 7.20 -5.87
N ILE A 138 -3.09 5.88 -5.92
CA ILE A 138 -2.87 5.00 -4.77
C ILE A 138 -1.38 4.71 -4.61
N ILE A 139 -0.82 4.99 -3.42
CA ILE A 139 0.49 4.52 -2.99
C ILE A 139 0.28 3.22 -2.22
N TYR A 140 0.99 2.16 -2.59
CA TYR A 140 0.82 0.83 -2.00
C TYR A 140 1.48 0.69 -0.62
N ARG A 141 2.75 1.09 -0.46
CA ARG A 141 3.53 1.26 0.79
C ARG A 141 3.94 0.00 1.56
N ASP A 142 3.48 -1.16 1.20
CA ASP A 142 3.86 -2.43 1.86
C ASP A 142 4.29 -3.50 0.84
N LEU A 143 5.08 -3.09 -0.15
CA LEU A 143 5.60 -4.01 -1.15
C LEU A 143 6.68 -4.91 -0.53
N LYS A 144 6.38 -6.20 -0.44
CA LYS A 144 7.24 -7.28 0.07
C LYS A 144 6.84 -8.60 -0.56
N PRO A 145 7.72 -9.61 -0.56
CA PRO A 145 7.43 -10.90 -1.21
C PRO A 145 6.18 -11.61 -0.67
N GLU A 146 5.84 -11.43 0.61
CA GLU A 146 4.66 -12.03 1.23
C GLU A 146 3.33 -11.45 0.70
N ASN A 147 3.37 -10.23 0.15
CA ASN A 147 2.21 -9.55 -0.42
C ASN A 147 2.10 -9.71 -1.95
N VAL A 148 2.99 -10.49 -2.56
CA VAL A 148 2.98 -10.84 -3.98
C VAL A 148 2.60 -12.32 -4.08
N LEU A 149 1.34 -12.61 -4.38
CA LEU A 149 0.84 -13.97 -4.53
C LEU A 149 0.95 -14.45 -5.99
N ILE A 150 1.00 -15.76 -6.15
CA ILE A 150 0.98 -16.42 -7.47
C ILE A 150 -0.42 -16.98 -7.72
N GLN A 151 -1.04 -16.51 -8.78
CA GLN A 151 -2.34 -16.98 -9.26
C GLN A 151 -2.27 -18.40 -9.84
N GLU A 152 -3.42 -19.02 -10.07
CA GLU A 152 -3.53 -20.36 -10.68
C GLU A 152 -2.84 -20.43 -12.06
N ASN A 153 -2.90 -19.36 -12.83
CA ASN A 153 -2.25 -19.24 -14.15
C ASN A 153 -0.75 -18.92 -14.09
N GLY A 154 -0.18 -18.71 -12.88
CA GLY A 154 1.24 -18.41 -12.65
C GLY A 154 1.60 -16.93 -12.69
N HIS A 155 0.68 -16.04 -13.03
CA HIS A 155 0.87 -14.59 -12.90
C HIS A 155 0.82 -14.13 -11.45
N ILE A 156 1.37 -12.95 -11.15
CA ILE A 156 1.29 -12.41 -9.78
C ILE A 156 -0.08 -11.78 -9.49
N MET A 157 -0.34 -11.60 -8.20
CA MET A 157 -1.39 -10.72 -7.67
C MET A 157 -0.84 -9.96 -6.46
N LEU A 158 -0.84 -8.62 -6.49
CA LEU A 158 -0.54 -7.81 -5.33
C LEU A 158 -1.76 -7.75 -4.42
N ILE A 159 -1.58 -8.12 -3.16
CA ILE A 159 -2.65 -8.16 -2.15
C ILE A 159 -2.35 -7.22 -0.98
N ASP A 160 -3.29 -7.10 -0.03
CA ASP A 160 -3.16 -6.37 1.24
C ASP A 160 -2.92 -4.86 1.08
N PHE A 161 -4.02 -4.11 0.94
CA PHE A 161 -4.04 -2.65 0.77
C PHE A 161 -4.22 -1.89 2.10
N ASP A 162 -4.08 -2.57 3.22
CA ASP A 162 -4.30 -2.03 4.55
C ASP A 162 -3.39 -0.84 4.88
N LEU A 163 -2.15 -0.84 4.38
CA LEU A 163 -1.20 0.27 4.53
C LEU A 163 -1.24 1.27 3.39
N SER A 164 -2.03 1.05 2.34
CA SER A 164 -2.09 1.95 1.19
C SER A 164 -2.67 3.32 1.54
N THR A 165 -2.47 4.29 0.67
CA THR A 165 -3.06 5.63 0.83
C THR A 165 -3.30 6.27 -0.53
N LYS A 166 -4.30 7.16 -0.60
CA LYS A 166 -4.63 7.88 -1.83
C LYS A 166 -4.13 9.32 -1.75
N LEU A 167 -3.37 9.74 -2.75
CA LEU A 167 -2.97 11.14 -2.91
C LEU A 167 -4.04 11.89 -3.70
N PRO A 168 -4.31 13.17 -3.38
CA PRO A 168 -5.18 14.01 -4.19
C PRO A 168 -4.63 14.10 -5.62
N THR A 169 -5.37 13.59 -6.60
CA THR A 169 -5.03 13.79 -8.00
C THR A 169 -5.44 15.20 -8.41
N SER A 170 -4.55 15.92 -9.11
CA SER A 170 -4.80 17.29 -9.60
C SER A 170 -5.99 17.42 -10.56
N ARG A 171 -6.67 16.31 -10.90
CA ARG A 171 -7.86 16.26 -11.76
C ARG A 171 -9.19 16.41 -11.05
N SER A 172 -9.23 16.37 -9.71
CA SER A 172 -10.48 16.49 -8.93
C SER A 172 -10.62 17.84 -8.23
N SER A 173 -10.37 18.94 -8.93
CA SER A 173 -10.95 20.21 -8.52
C SER A 173 -12.41 20.19 -8.93
N PRO A 174 -13.39 20.25 -8.01
CA PRO A 174 -14.77 20.46 -8.40
C PRO A 174 -14.84 21.83 -9.07
N LYS A 175 -15.12 21.86 -10.36
CA LYS A 175 -15.54 23.08 -11.05
C LYS A 175 -16.88 23.46 -10.44
N THR A 176 -16.88 24.29 -9.40
CA THR A 176 -18.07 25.02 -9.00
C THR A 176 -18.47 25.90 -10.17
N PRO A 177 -19.68 25.78 -10.70
CA PRO A 177 -20.14 26.69 -11.70
C PRO A 177 -20.28 28.06 -11.01
N PHE A 178 -19.51 29.03 -11.48
CA PHE A 178 -19.74 30.44 -11.17
C PHE A 178 -21.10 30.83 -11.70
N THR A 179 -22.13 30.73 -10.89
CA THR A 179 -23.42 31.39 -11.14
C THR A 179 -23.21 32.88 -10.95
N ARG A 180 -23.19 33.58 -12.08
CA ARG A 180 -23.25 35.03 -12.19
C ARG A 180 -24.60 35.46 -11.63
N SER A 181 -24.63 35.94 -10.41
CA SER A 181 -25.82 36.57 -9.81
C SER A 181 -25.75 38.06 -10.10
N GLU A 182 -26.81 38.52 -10.78
CA GLU A 182 -27.06 39.90 -11.15
C GLU A 182 -27.25 40.82 -9.91
N THR A 183 -26.82 42.03 -10.11
CA THR A 183 -26.94 43.16 -9.21
C THR A 183 -28.38 43.58 -8.95
N LEU A 184 -28.74 43.88 -7.70
CA LEU A 184 -29.71 44.94 -7.32
C LEU A 184 -29.38 45.54 -5.93
N PRO A 185 -29.82 46.78 -5.61
CA PRO A 185 -29.01 47.76 -4.92
C PRO A 185 -29.32 47.98 -3.40
N ALA A 186 -28.43 48.72 -2.82
CA ALA A 186 -28.28 49.19 -1.45
C ALA A 186 -29.55 49.55 -0.66
N LYS A 187 -29.52 49.31 0.67
CA LYS A 187 -29.94 50.28 1.69
C LYS A 187 -29.10 50.17 2.97
N SER A 188 -28.63 51.33 3.33
CA SER A 188 -27.89 51.78 4.50
C SER A 188 -28.45 51.33 5.83
N LYS A 189 -27.57 51.01 6.82
CA LYS A 189 -27.67 51.58 8.19
C LYS A 189 -26.31 51.42 8.91
N ARG A 190 -25.74 52.59 9.23
CA ARG A 190 -24.57 52.82 10.10
C ARG A 190 -24.92 52.46 11.55
N LYS A 191 -23.98 51.76 12.24
CA LYS A 191 -23.78 52.02 13.68
C LYS A 191 -22.24 52.01 13.95
N LYS A 192 -21.82 53.19 14.49
CA LYS A 192 -20.48 53.45 15.04
C LYS A 192 -20.34 52.76 16.38
N LEU A 193 -19.17 52.18 16.65
CA LEU A 193 -18.61 52.31 18.00
C LEU A 193 -17.09 52.48 17.91
N ARG A 194 -16.66 53.51 18.62
CA ARG A 194 -15.29 54.01 18.83
C ARG A 194 -14.62 53.13 19.89
N SER A 195 -13.27 53.00 19.86
CA SER A 195 -12.33 53.70 20.73
C SER A 195 -10.99 52.92 20.80
N LEU A 196 -9.92 53.51 20.41
CA LEU A 196 -8.80 54.11 21.13
C LEU A 196 -7.68 53.06 21.48
N PHE A 197 -6.46 53.29 21.02
CA PHE A 197 -5.25 53.97 21.53
C PHE A 197 -4.14 53.80 20.47
N ARG A 198 -3.59 54.82 19.86
CA ARG A 198 -2.43 55.69 20.15
C ARG A 198 -1.20 54.94 20.70
N CYS A 199 0.01 55.04 20.21
CA CYS A 199 0.92 56.06 19.68
C CYS A 199 2.29 55.37 19.44
N CYS A 200 3.20 55.66 18.66
CA CYS A 200 4.01 56.73 18.16
C CYS A 200 5.04 56.23 17.16
N SER A 201 5.15 56.90 16.07
CA SER A 201 6.25 57.59 15.37
C SER A 201 7.65 56.94 15.36
N SER A 202 8.31 56.75 14.17
CA SER A 202 8.97 57.78 13.35
C SER A 202 9.65 57.16 12.11
N ARG A 203 9.50 57.87 10.98
CA ARG A 203 10.39 58.13 9.84
C ARG A 203 11.41 57.09 9.38
N ALA A 204 11.31 56.62 8.13
CA ALA A 204 12.08 57.08 6.99
C ALA A 204 11.70 56.29 5.74
N GLY A 205 11.55 56.95 4.60
CA GLY A 205 11.08 56.38 3.36
C GLY A 205 12.09 55.51 2.65
N VAL A 206 11.59 54.42 2.10
CA VAL A 206 12.18 53.71 0.96
C VAL A 206 10.99 53.15 0.17
N THR A 207 10.98 53.38 -1.12
CA THR A 207 10.01 52.89 -2.09
C THR A 207 9.96 51.37 -2.06
N PRO A 208 8.78 50.75 -2.03
CA PRO A 208 8.71 49.31 -2.17
C PRO A 208 8.75 48.90 -3.65
N ASP A 209 9.82 48.18 -4.00
CA ASP A 209 9.82 47.34 -5.18
C ASP A 209 8.70 46.28 -5.06
N LEU A 210 7.90 46.14 -6.09
CA LEU A 210 6.92 45.07 -6.21
C LEU A 210 7.66 43.72 -6.14
N PRO A 211 7.26 42.77 -5.29
CA PRO A 211 7.74 41.42 -5.41
C PRO A 211 7.05 40.80 -6.63
N THR A 212 7.85 40.39 -7.60
CA THR A 212 7.45 39.42 -8.64
C THR A 212 6.85 38.19 -7.95
N SER A 213 5.57 37.96 -8.20
CA SER A 213 4.90 36.75 -7.74
C SER A 213 5.55 35.56 -8.43
N ASP A 214 6.48 34.90 -7.75
CA ASP A 214 6.86 33.55 -8.06
C ASP A 214 5.59 32.69 -7.96
N LEU A 215 5.11 32.25 -9.11
CA LEU A 215 4.11 31.19 -9.24
C LEU A 215 4.73 29.93 -8.65
N LEU A 216 4.59 29.76 -7.34
CA LEU A 216 4.86 28.49 -6.66
C LEU A 216 3.91 27.45 -7.27
N LEU A 217 4.45 26.63 -8.15
CA LEU A 217 3.80 25.41 -8.57
C LEU A 217 3.41 24.63 -7.30
N PRO A 218 2.16 24.14 -7.20
CA PRO A 218 1.76 23.39 -6.02
C PRO A 218 2.69 22.20 -5.85
N SER A 219 3.34 22.13 -4.69
CA SER A 219 4.19 20.99 -4.30
C SER A 219 3.34 19.72 -4.41
N PRO A 220 3.84 18.62 -4.97
CA PRO A 220 3.06 17.38 -5.08
C PRO A 220 2.59 16.95 -3.70
N ALA A 221 1.34 16.47 -3.63
CA ALA A 221 0.76 15.98 -2.39
C ALA A 221 1.61 14.82 -1.81
N LYS A 222 1.88 14.86 -0.49
CA LYS A 222 2.71 13.87 0.21
C LYS A 222 1.99 13.32 1.43
N SER A 223 2.10 12.00 1.66
CA SER A 223 1.66 11.35 2.90
C SER A 223 2.73 11.52 4.00
N LYS A 224 2.31 11.55 5.27
CA LYS A 224 3.22 11.72 6.43
C LYS A 224 3.17 10.56 7.42
N SER A 225 2.40 9.49 7.14
CA SER A 225 2.29 8.35 8.05
C SER A 225 3.55 7.48 8.04
N PHE A 226 3.97 7.00 9.22
CA PHE A 226 5.04 6.00 9.34
C PHE A 226 4.41 4.61 9.21
N VAL A 227 4.70 3.92 8.12
CA VAL A 227 4.11 2.61 7.76
C VAL A 227 5.10 1.75 6.96
N GLY A 228 4.85 0.45 6.89
CA GLY A 228 5.60 -0.51 6.10
C GLY A 228 6.39 -1.52 6.94
N THR A 229 6.89 -2.54 6.27
CA THR A 229 7.69 -3.62 6.86
C THR A 229 9.15 -3.18 7.01
N GLU A 230 9.78 -3.43 8.16
CA GLU A 230 11.06 -2.84 8.59
C GLU A 230 12.16 -2.85 7.53
N GLU A 231 12.42 -4.00 6.89
CA GLU A 231 13.53 -4.15 5.92
C GLU A 231 13.21 -3.54 4.55
N TYR A 232 11.93 -3.24 4.25
CA TYR A 232 11.45 -2.73 2.96
C TYR A 232 11.08 -1.24 2.98
N VAL A 233 11.07 -0.62 4.18
CA VAL A 233 10.65 0.77 4.33
C VAL A 233 11.63 1.73 3.66
N ALA A 234 11.10 2.75 2.95
CA ALA A 234 11.92 3.75 2.28
C ALA A 234 12.50 4.79 3.27
N PRO A 235 13.68 5.38 2.96
CA PRO A 235 14.34 6.37 3.81
C PRO A 235 13.45 7.54 4.21
N GLU A 236 12.67 8.07 3.27
CA GLU A 236 11.78 9.21 3.49
C GLU A 236 10.62 8.91 4.46
N ILE A 237 10.19 7.65 4.57
CA ILE A 237 9.21 7.21 5.59
C ILE A 237 9.86 7.23 6.98
N ILE A 238 11.10 6.74 7.10
CA ILE A 238 11.84 6.73 8.37
C ILE A 238 12.07 8.17 8.87
N VAL A 239 12.42 9.08 7.96
CA VAL A 239 12.70 10.49 8.30
C VAL A 239 11.41 11.29 8.56
N GLY A 240 10.24 10.82 8.10
CA GLY A 240 8.95 11.49 8.30
C GLY A 240 8.77 12.80 7.52
N LYS A 241 9.56 13.05 6.47
CA LYS A 241 9.47 14.28 5.64
C LYS A 241 8.30 14.26 4.63
N GLY A 242 7.45 13.27 4.70
CA GLY A 242 6.39 13.02 3.71
C GLY A 242 6.92 12.22 2.51
N HIS A 243 6.04 11.42 1.93
CA HIS A 243 6.38 10.48 0.85
C HIS A 243 5.28 10.44 -0.21
N ASP A 244 5.63 9.97 -1.38
CA ASP A 244 4.78 9.81 -2.55
C ASP A 244 5.01 8.41 -3.19
N PHE A 245 4.69 8.24 -4.45
CA PHE A 245 4.84 6.99 -5.20
C PHE A 245 6.26 6.43 -5.24
N ALA A 246 7.28 7.24 -4.98
CA ALA A 246 8.68 6.81 -5.00
C ALA A 246 8.99 5.73 -3.95
N VAL A 247 8.20 5.62 -2.86
CA VAL A 247 8.38 4.58 -1.84
C VAL A 247 8.12 3.18 -2.38
N ASP A 248 7.22 3.03 -3.35
CA ASP A 248 6.89 1.74 -3.95
C ASP A 248 8.02 1.27 -4.88
N TRP A 249 8.68 2.20 -5.60
CA TRP A 249 9.87 1.89 -6.40
C TRP A 249 11.07 1.51 -5.53
N TRP A 250 11.21 2.10 -4.34
CA TRP A 250 12.17 1.64 -3.34
C TRP A 250 11.88 0.20 -2.91
N GLY A 251 10.63 -0.09 -2.52
CA GLY A 251 10.19 -1.44 -2.14
C GLY A 251 10.47 -2.48 -3.22
N LEU A 252 10.20 -2.14 -4.50
CA LEU A 252 10.53 -2.98 -5.63
C LEU A 252 12.05 -3.22 -5.74
N GLY A 253 12.87 -2.19 -5.55
CA GLY A 253 14.32 -2.32 -5.54
C GLY A 253 14.83 -3.28 -4.46
N VAL A 254 14.20 -3.25 -3.25
CA VAL A 254 14.53 -4.19 -2.16
C VAL A 254 14.15 -5.63 -2.54
N ILE A 255 12.96 -5.86 -3.13
CA ILE A 255 12.55 -7.18 -3.60
C ILE A 255 13.49 -7.72 -4.67
N LEU A 256 13.82 -6.93 -5.70
CA LEU A 256 14.72 -7.36 -6.77
C LEU A 256 16.12 -7.70 -6.23
N TYR A 257 16.60 -6.93 -5.25
CA TYR A 257 17.84 -7.24 -4.55
C TYR A 257 17.73 -8.58 -3.81
N GLU A 258 16.63 -8.80 -3.07
CA GLU A 258 16.43 -10.05 -2.32
C GLU A 258 16.28 -11.26 -3.24
N MET A 259 15.61 -11.11 -4.39
CA MET A 259 15.51 -12.18 -5.40
C MET A 259 16.89 -12.56 -5.97
N LEU A 260 17.77 -11.58 -6.13
CA LEU A 260 19.12 -11.77 -6.70
C LEU A 260 20.13 -12.29 -5.68
N TYR A 261 20.04 -11.89 -4.39
CA TYR A 261 21.06 -12.16 -3.37
C TYR A 261 20.56 -12.99 -2.17
N ALA A 262 19.30 -13.45 -2.17
CA ALA A 262 18.64 -14.21 -1.09
C ALA A 262 18.57 -13.48 0.26
N ARG A 263 18.86 -12.19 0.29
CA ARG A 263 18.86 -11.32 1.48
C ARG A 263 18.45 -9.91 1.11
N THR A 264 17.86 -9.17 2.06
CA THR A 264 17.59 -7.75 1.88
C THR A 264 18.87 -6.91 1.95
N PRO A 265 18.93 -5.74 1.27
CA PRO A 265 20.17 -4.97 1.12
C PRO A 265 20.68 -4.30 2.40
N PHE A 266 19.81 -4.03 3.37
CA PHE A 266 20.14 -3.19 4.53
C PHE A 266 19.91 -3.87 5.89
N ARG A 267 19.66 -5.18 5.90
CA ARG A 267 19.40 -5.93 7.13
C ARG A 267 20.53 -5.77 8.15
N GLY A 268 20.17 -5.28 9.35
CA GLY A 268 21.03 -5.17 10.52
C GLY A 268 20.74 -6.25 11.55
N GLN A 269 21.45 -6.22 12.68
CA GLN A 269 21.23 -7.14 13.81
C GLN A 269 19.94 -6.80 14.58
N ASN A 270 19.47 -5.56 14.46
CA ASN A 270 18.25 -5.06 15.09
C ASN A 270 17.66 -3.92 14.25
N ARG A 271 16.42 -3.51 14.59
CA ARG A 271 15.68 -2.46 13.89
C ARG A 271 16.45 -1.14 13.77
N ARG A 272 17.14 -0.72 14.84
CA ARG A 272 17.90 0.54 14.84
C ARG A 272 19.06 0.48 13.83
N GLU A 273 19.75 -0.63 13.78
CA GLU A 273 20.83 -0.83 12.82
C GLU A 273 20.31 -0.92 11.39
N THR A 274 19.21 -1.66 11.16
CA THR A 274 18.53 -1.72 9.85
C THR A 274 18.18 -0.32 9.37
N PHE A 275 17.54 0.50 10.20
CA PHE A 275 17.18 1.88 9.83
C PHE A 275 18.39 2.75 9.58
N ARG A 276 19.47 2.63 10.38
CA ARG A 276 20.72 3.36 10.12
C ARG A 276 21.29 3.01 8.75
N ARG A 277 21.32 1.72 8.38
CA ARG A 277 21.79 1.25 7.08
C ARG A 277 20.89 1.75 5.94
N ILE A 278 19.59 1.67 6.09
CA ILE A 278 18.64 2.23 5.12
C ILE A 278 18.89 3.71 4.86
N LEU A 279 19.21 4.48 5.90
CA LEU A 279 19.42 5.93 5.78
C LEU A 279 20.79 6.29 5.18
N HIS A 280 21.84 5.53 5.47
CA HIS A 280 23.23 5.98 5.26
C HIS A 280 24.09 5.06 4.40
N GLU A 281 23.78 3.77 4.25
CA GLU A 281 24.61 2.83 3.50
C GLU A 281 24.09 2.63 2.08
N SER A 282 24.99 2.50 1.10
CA SER A 282 24.63 2.07 -0.26
C SER A 282 24.38 0.56 -0.29
N PRO A 283 23.52 0.06 -1.21
CA PRO A 283 23.37 -1.38 -1.38
C PRO A 283 24.67 -2.00 -1.90
N ASP A 284 25.01 -3.16 -1.36
CA ASP A 284 26.19 -3.93 -1.79
C ASP A 284 25.83 -4.79 -3.02
N LEU A 285 26.08 -4.26 -4.21
CA LEU A 285 25.77 -4.91 -5.50
C LEU A 285 26.92 -5.80 -5.96
N ILE A 286 27.10 -6.93 -5.27
CA ILE A 286 28.19 -7.89 -5.52
C ILE A 286 28.09 -8.47 -6.93
N GLY A 287 29.24 -8.58 -7.61
CA GLY A 287 29.40 -9.19 -8.94
C GLY A 287 29.61 -8.18 -10.06
N ASN A 288 29.71 -8.67 -11.30
CA ASN A 288 29.94 -7.83 -12.48
C ASN A 288 28.75 -6.90 -12.73
N PRO A 289 28.95 -5.69 -13.26
CA PRO A 289 27.88 -4.80 -13.66
C PRO A 289 26.91 -5.51 -14.64
N THR A 290 25.63 -5.41 -14.36
CA THR A 290 24.55 -5.92 -15.22
C THR A 290 23.37 -4.93 -15.22
N PRO A 291 22.52 -4.94 -16.26
CA PRO A 291 21.32 -4.09 -16.27
C PRO A 291 20.44 -4.24 -15.03
N LEU A 292 20.31 -5.45 -14.48
CA LEU A 292 19.54 -5.66 -13.23
C LEU A 292 20.20 -4.96 -12.04
N ARG A 293 21.53 -5.05 -11.88
CA ARG A 293 22.23 -4.37 -10.77
C ARG A 293 22.17 -2.85 -10.91
N ASP A 294 22.27 -2.32 -12.12
CA ASP A 294 22.09 -0.89 -12.38
C ASP A 294 20.67 -0.42 -12.00
N LEU A 295 19.65 -1.16 -12.42
CA LEU A 295 18.25 -0.87 -12.07
C LEU A 295 18.04 -0.85 -10.55
N ILE A 296 18.51 -1.90 -9.84
CA ILE A 296 18.44 -1.97 -8.36
C ILE A 296 19.13 -0.75 -7.73
N GLY A 297 20.32 -0.39 -8.21
CA GLY A 297 21.06 0.78 -7.71
C GLY A 297 20.27 2.08 -7.86
N ARG A 298 19.59 2.29 -8.98
CA ARG A 298 18.76 3.47 -9.25
C ARG A 298 17.47 3.48 -8.44
N MET A 299 16.88 2.31 -8.16
CA MET A 299 15.71 2.19 -7.28
C MET A 299 16.06 2.46 -5.81
N LEU A 300 17.26 2.09 -5.36
CA LEU A 300 17.72 2.23 -3.98
C LEU A 300 18.47 3.55 -3.72
N VAL A 301 18.24 4.57 -4.54
CA VAL A 301 18.71 5.94 -4.28
C VAL A 301 17.94 6.53 -3.10
N LYS A 302 18.68 7.05 -2.10
CA LYS A 302 18.12 7.54 -0.82
C LYS A 302 17.22 8.76 -1.00
N ASP A 303 17.62 9.69 -1.85
CA ASP A 303 16.83 10.87 -2.18
C ASP A 303 15.69 10.50 -3.15
N PRO A 304 14.42 10.57 -2.71
CA PRO A 304 13.29 10.16 -3.55
C PRO A 304 13.17 11.02 -4.83
N SER A 305 13.67 12.26 -4.82
CA SER A 305 13.64 13.13 -6.01
C SER A 305 14.65 12.75 -7.09
N LYS A 306 15.65 11.94 -6.73
CA LYS A 306 16.69 11.41 -7.64
C LYS A 306 16.50 9.92 -7.93
N ARG A 307 15.54 9.28 -7.25
CA ARG A 307 15.19 7.88 -7.47
C ARG A 307 14.53 7.72 -8.84
N ILE A 308 14.86 6.64 -9.53
CA ILE A 308 14.27 6.32 -10.85
C ILE A 308 12.73 6.30 -10.76
N THR A 309 12.07 6.91 -11.73
CA THR A 309 10.62 6.99 -11.86
C THR A 309 10.05 5.79 -12.60
N GLY A 310 8.73 5.54 -12.50
CA GLY A 310 8.07 4.44 -13.21
C GLY A 310 8.27 4.49 -14.72
N GLU A 311 8.26 5.69 -15.32
CA GLU A 311 8.50 5.86 -16.75
C GLU A 311 9.96 5.57 -17.14
N GLU A 312 10.92 5.93 -16.31
CA GLU A 312 12.34 5.61 -16.52
C GLU A 312 12.60 4.12 -16.32
N ILE A 313 11.94 3.48 -15.34
CA ILE A 313 11.99 2.03 -15.11
C ILE A 313 11.57 1.29 -16.37
N LYS A 314 10.43 1.64 -16.98
CA LYS A 314 9.93 0.99 -18.18
C LYS A 314 10.87 1.13 -19.39
N ARG A 315 11.69 2.18 -19.45
CA ARG A 315 12.69 2.41 -20.52
C ARG A 315 14.07 1.85 -20.18
N HIS A 316 14.23 1.28 -18.98
CA HIS A 316 15.54 0.78 -18.56
C HIS A 316 15.96 -0.45 -19.36
N GLU A 317 17.27 -0.58 -19.63
CA GLU A 317 17.86 -1.68 -20.41
C GLU A 317 17.43 -3.07 -19.92
N PHE A 318 17.25 -3.26 -18.61
CA PHE A 318 16.79 -4.51 -18.03
C PHE A 318 15.45 -4.98 -18.60
N PHE A 319 14.60 -4.07 -19.03
CA PHE A 319 13.30 -4.34 -19.63
C PHE A 319 13.29 -4.17 -21.16
N GLY A 320 14.46 -4.19 -21.79
CA GLY A 320 14.56 -4.09 -23.23
C GLY A 320 13.74 -5.15 -23.96
N GLY A 321 12.90 -4.72 -24.91
CA GLY A 321 12.03 -5.62 -25.69
C GLY A 321 10.69 -5.97 -25.05
N VAL A 322 10.36 -5.45 -23.84
CA VAL A 322 9.06 -5.67 -23.19
C VAL A 322 7.98 -4.82 -23.87
N ASP A 323 6.95 -5.47 -24.40
CA ASP A 323 5.70 -4.81 -24.79
C ASP A 323 4.79 -4.67 -23.59
N TRP A 324 4.80 -3.49 -22.97
CA TRP A 324 4.07 -3.18 -21.74
C TRP A 324 2.55 -3.23 -21.89
N ALA A 325 2.02 -3.20 -23.12
CA ALA A 325 0.59 -3.27 -23.36
C ALA A 325 0.06 -4.70 -23.41
N LEU A 326 0.90 -5.63 -23.88
CA LEU A 326 0.48 -7.01 -24.17
C LEU A 326 1.13 -8.06 -23.26
N VAL A 327 2.15 -7.69 -22.47
CA VAL A 327 2.99 -8.68 -21.76
C VAL A 327 2.20 -9.58 -20.81
N VAL A 328 1.16 -9.06 -20.15
CA VAL A 328 0.33 -9.85 -19.23
C VAL A 328 -0.48 -10.93 -19.97
N ASP A 329 -0.84 -10.67 -21.22
CA ASP A 329 -1.63 -11.59 -22.04
C ASP A 329 -0.79 -12.65 -22.75
N ILE A 330 0.48 -12.32 -23.09
CA ILE A 330 1.33 -13.14 -23.95
C ILE A 330 2.52 -13.77 -23.23
N ALA A 331 2.94 -13.24 -22.09
CA ALA A 331 4.09 -13.74 -21.36
C ALA A 331 3.78 -15.11 -20.72
N ARG A 332 4.71 -16.06 -20.87
CA ARG A 332 4.58 -17.36 -20.22
C ARG A 332 5.15 -17.30 -18.81
N PRO A 333 4.35 -17.56 -17.76
CA PRO A 333 4.84 -17.59 -16.39
C PRO A 333 5.92 -18.66 -16.17
N PRO A 334 6.99 -18.35 -15.40
CA PRO A 334 8.07 -19.28 -15.12
C PRO A 334 7.68 -20.40 -14.16
N TYR A 335 6.59 -20.21 -13.43
CA TYR A 335 6.03 -21.18 -12.48
C TYR A 335 4.52 -21.14 -12.54
N ILE A 336 3.90 -22.30 -12.76
CA ILE A 336 2.47 -22.49 -12.72
C ILE A 336 2.16 -23.45 -11.57
N PRO A 337 1.36 -23.02 -10.57
CA PRO A 337 1.01 -23.85 -9.42
C PRO A 337 0.24 -25.11 -9.86
N VAL A 338 0.48 -26.22 -9.15
CA VAL A 338 -0.36 -27.40 -9.32
C VAL A 338 -1.69 -27.14 -8.63
N ARG A 339 -2.78 -27.27 -9.38
CA ARG A 339 -4.13 -27.14 -8.83
C ARG A 339 -4.34 -28.19 -7.74
N LYS A 340 -4.77 -27.74 -6.57
CA LYS A 340 -5.24 -28.62 -5.50
C LYS A 340 -6.76 -28.68 -5.61
N ASP A 341 -7.29 -29.86 -5.80
CA ASP A 341 -8.73 -30.06 -5.79
C ASP A 341 -9.29 -29.78 -4.40
N TRP A 342 -10.51 -29.25 -4.35
CA TRP A 342 -11.24 -29.06 -3.11
C TRP A 342 -11.59 -30.42 -2.54
N ASP A 343 -11.19 -30.68 -1.30
CA ASP A 343 -11.47 -31.95 -0.63
C ASP A 343 -12.96 -32.02 -0.25
N GLU A 344 -13.71 -32.89 -0.89
CA GLU A 344 -15.15 -33.11 -0.62
C GLU A 344 -15.28 -33.79 0.74
N GLY A 345 -15.78 -33.09 1.74
CA GLY A 345 -15.97 -33.64 3.10
C GLY A 345 -15.27 -32.81 4.18
N ILE A 346 -14.69 -31.66 3.83
CA ILE A 346 -14.15 -30.75 4.82
C ILE A 346 -15.28 -30.21 5.71
N GLU A 347 -15.17 -30.46 7.01
CA GLU A 347 -16.02 -29.88 8.03
C GLU A 347 -15.72 -28.35 8.10
N GLY A 348 -16.75 -27.49 7.91
CA GLY A 348 -16.58 -26.06 7.83
C GLY A 348 -16.05 -25.46 9.14
N LEU A 349 -15.06 -24.55 9.03
CA LEU A 349 -14.54 -23.81 10.16
C LEU A 349 -15.52 -22.73 10.63
N GLU A 350 -15.69 -22.58 11.92
CA GLU A 350 -16.49 -21.50 12.52
C GLU A 350 -15.72 -20.17 12.51
N VAL A 351 -15.83 -19.41 11.43
CA VAL A 351 -15.07 -18.20 11.16
C VAL A 351 -15.17 -17.19 12.30
N GLU A 352 -16.37 -16.86 12.78
CA GLU A 352 -16.57 -15.89 13.86
C GLU A 352 -15.86 -16.29 15.15
N LYS A 353 -16.05 -17.55 15.59
CA LYS A 353 -15.42 -18.05 16.81
C LYS A 353 -13.89 -18.02 16.74
N ILE A 354 -13.32 -18.31 15.56
CA ILE A 354 -11.87 -18.29 15.37
C ILE A 354 -11.36 -16.86 15.43
N VAL A 355 -12.04 -15.92 14.75
CA VAL A 355 -11.68 -14.50 14.73
C VAL A 355 -11.75 -13.94 16.16
N GLU A 356 -12.85 -14.15 16.89
CA GLU A 356 -12.98 -13.69 18.28
C GLU A 356 -11.86 -14.22 19.17
N LYS A 357 -11.61 -15.53 19.17
CA LYS A 357 -10.59 -16.17 20.00
C LYS A 357 -9.17 -15.62 19.77
N VAL A 358 -8.85 -15.27 18.51
CA VAL A 358 -7.54 -14.70 18.17
C VAL A 358 -7.43 -13.25 18.64
N PHE A 359 -8.48 -12.45 18.46
CA PHE A 359 -8.48 -11.05 18.88
C PHE A 359 -8.58 -10.88 20.39
N GLU A 360 -9.32 -11.73 21.11
CA GLU A 360 -9.33 -11.74 22.56
C GLU A 360 -7.94 -12.02 23.15
N LYS A 361 -7.21 -12.99 22.57
CA LYS A 361 -5.83 -13.29 22.98
C LYS A 361 -4.89 -12.11 22.69
N ALA A 362 -5.03 -11.44 21.55
CA ALA A 362 -4.22 -10.28 21.21
C ALA A 362 -4.52 -9.07 22.12
N LEU A 363 -5.78 -8.85 22.51
CA LEU A 363 -6.18 -7.82 23.47
C LEU A 363 -5.68 -8.13 24.88
N ALA A 364 -5.74 -9.40 25.32
CA ALA A 364 -5.20 -9.84 26.60
C ALA A 364 -3.67 -9.62 26.66
N ALA A 365 -2.93 -10.00 25.62
CA ALA A 365 -1.49 -9.80 25.52
C ALA A 365 -1.10 -8.30 25.55
N LYS A 366 -1.85 -7.43 24.86
CA LYS A 366 -1.64 -5.98 24.93
C LYS A 366 -1.91 -5.41 26.33
N ARG A 367 -2.92 -5.90 27.04
CA ARG A 367 -3.22 -5.49 28.43
C ARG A 367 -2.10 -5.88 29.39
N THR A 368 -1.54 -7.09 29.23
CA THR A 368 -0.42 -7.57 30.06
C THR A 368 0.85 -6.76 29.84
N SER A 369 1.19 -6.45 28.58
CA SER A 369 2.35 -5.61 28.25
C SER A 369 2.23 -4.17 28.76
N VAL A 370 1.03 -3.58 28.74
CA VAL A 370 0.78 -2.22 29.28
C VAL A 370 0.89 -2.21 30.81
N THR A 371 0.55 -3.32 31.47
CA THR A 371 0.67 -3.44 32.94
C THR A 371 2.14 -3.60 33.36
N GLU A 372 2.93 -4.33 32.59
CA GLU A 372 4.38 -4.46 32.82
C GLU A 372 5.12 -3.12 32.58
N VAL A 373 4.79 -2.38 31.52
CA VAL A 373 5.38 -1.05 31.24
C VAL A 373 5.01 -0.03 32.33
N ARG A 374 3.81 -0.10 32.94
CA ARG A 374 3.45 0.77 34.08
C ARG A 374 4.22 0.47 35.35
N ASN A 375 4.71 -0.74 35.53
CA ASN A 375 5.54 -1.12 36.71
C ASN A 375 7.04 -0.78 36.54
N TYR A 376 7.49 -0.39 35.31
CA TYR A 376 8.88 0.02 35.05
C TYR A 376 9.07 1.52 34.89
N SER A 377 8.02 2.36 34.94
CA SER A 377 8.14 3.82 34.80
C SER A 377 8.14 4.56 36.14
N ILE A 378 8.97 4.14 37.08
CA ILE A 378 9.48 4.98 38.15
C ILE A 378 10.99 4.72 38.20
N ASN A 379 11.72 5.34 37.30
CA ASN A 379 13.07 5.88 37.47
C ASN A 379 13.67 6.20 36.08
N GLU A 380 14.23 7.42 36.05
CA GLU A 380 15.27 7.94 35.16
C GLU A 380 14.88 8.56 33.80
N ASP A 381 15.07 9.86 33.80
CA ASP A 381 15.42 10.82 32.78
C ASP A 381 15.84 10.25 31.41
N PHE A 382 15.08 10.61 30.37
CA PHE A 382 15.57 10.63 29.01
C PHE A 382 15.55 12.06 28.47
N THR A 383 16.73 12.68 28.51
CA THR A 383 17.08 13.85 27.71
C THR A 383 17.05 13.48 26.22
N VAL A 384 16.33 14.29 25.47
CA VAL A 384 16.20 14.26 24.03
C VAL A 384 17.54 14.66 23.38
N PHE A 385 18.00 13.87 22.44
CA PHE A 385 18.84 14.33 21.33
C PHE A 385 18.25 13.79 20.04
#